data_fbecb5fdb63dc65f28b612d9cd6315fb
#
_entry.id   fbecb5fdb63dc65f28b612d9cd6315fb
#
_cell.length_a   1.000
_cell.length_b   1.000
_cell.length_c   1.000
_cell.angle_alpha   90.00
_cell.angle_beta   90.00
_cell.angle_gamma   90.00
#
_symmetry.space_group_name_H-M   'P 1'
#
loop_
_entity.id
_entity.type
_entity.pdbx_description
1 polymer ?
#
loop_
_entity_poly.entity_id
_entity_poly.type
_entity_poly.pdbx_seq_one_letter_code
_entity_poly.pdbx_strand_id
1 'polypeptide(L)'
;MVQSIERGIEILRLLEAGPLGVTELANATALPKTTVHRLLKTFEAHHWVEFNRDKKYQLSWGVLPMAKSFLTSLDVRAIAQPYMVAIRDQLQQSVNLFLAQGDYRICIERVAADKPLRNDIKIGTVYPIFKGAAGKIFGAYLG
;
A
#
# COMPACT_ATOMS: atom_id res chain seq x y z
N MET A 1 24.16 1.64 1.88
CA MET A 1 22.84 2.17 1.42
C MET A 1 22.88 3.69 1.40
N VAL A 2 22.07 4.34 0.54
CA VAL A 2 22.04 5.83 0.44
C VAL A 2 21.04 6.37 1.45
N GLN A 3 21.54 6.90 2.54
CA GLN A 3 20.76 7.34 3.71
C GLN A 3 19.64 8.35 3.39
N SER A 4 19.85 9.25 2.42
CA SER A 4 18.82 10.22 2.02
C SER A 4 17.61 9.54 1.32
N ILE A 5 17.84 8.48 0.58
CA ILE A 5 16.78 7.70 -0.07
C ILE A 5 15.98 6.92 0.98
N GLU A 6 16.66 6.27 1.93
CA GLU A 6 16.00 5.54 3.03
C GLU A 6 15.08 6.46 3.83
N ARG A 7 15.57 7.63 4.23
CA ARG A 7 14.79 8.65 4.94
C ARG A 7 13.59 9.13 4.11
N GLY A 8 13.77 9.29 2.81
CA GLY A 8 12.68 9.64 1.91
C GLY A 8 11.59 8.57 1.85
N ILE A 9 11.98 7.30 1.69
CA ILE A 9 11.05 6.17 1.69
C ILE A 9 10.30 6.07 3.02
N GLU A 10 10.98 6.28 4.15
CA GLU A 10 10.36 6.27 5.48
C GLU A 10 9.27 7.34 5.61
N ILE A 11 9.52 8.56 5.14
CA ILE A 11 8.51 9.64 5.11
C ILE A 11 7.31 9.24 4.25
N LEU A 12 7.52 8.68 3.06
CA LEU A 12 6.42 8.26 2.18
C LEU A 12 5.58 7.15 2.84
N ARG A 13 6.21 6.18 3.51
CA ARG A 13 5.50 5.13 4.27
C ARG A 13 4.64 5.67 5.40
N LEU A 14 5.12 6.68 6.12
CA LEU A 14 4.32 7.32 7.17
C LEU A 14 3.07 8.01 6.58
N LEU A 15 3.18 8.59 5.39
CA LEU A 15 2.07 9.23 4.69
C LEU A 15 1.06 8.25 4.08
N GLU A 16 1.37 6.95 4.00
CA GLU A 16 0.39 5.90 3.63
C GLU A 16 -0.76 5.81 4.63
N ALA A 17 -0.50 6.08 5.91
CA ALA A 17 -1.52 6.05 6.96
C ALA A 17 -2.42 7.29 7.00
N GLY A 18 -2.03 8.37 6.34
CA GLY A 18 -2.79 9.61 6.25
C GLY A 18 -1.91 10.88 6.28
N PRO A 19 -2.54 12.06 6.19
CA PRO A 19 -1.83 13.33 6.16
C PRO A 19 -1.09 13.64 7.47
N LEU A 20 0.19 14.07 7.39
CA LEU A 20 1.03 14.42 8.52
C LEU A 20 1.72 15.78 8.32
N GLY A 21 1.89 16.53 9.41
CA GLY A 21 2.66 17.77 9.43
C GLY A 21 4.17 17.52 9.54
N VAL A 22 4.98 18.54 9.21
CA VAL A 22 6.45 18.44 9.28
C VAL A 22 6.94 18.06 10.68
N THR A 23 6.29 18.56 11.74
CA THR A 23 6.66 18.23 13.11
C THR A 23 6.36 16.79 13.48
N GLU A 24 5.19 16.26 13.03
CA GLU A 24 4.80 14.87 13.24
C GLU A 24 5.78 13.92 12.52
N LEU A 25 6.11 14.22 11.26
CA LEU A 25 7.12 13.47 10.50
C LEU A 25 8.53 13.54 11.12
N ALA A 26 8.96 14.72 11.58
CA ALA A 26 10.26 14.88 12.21
C ALA A 26 10.38 14.03 13.49
N ASN A 27 9.32 14.01 14.31
CA ASN A 27 9.30 13.20 15.52
C ASN A 27 9.29 11.69 15.19
N ALA A 28 8.49 11.27 14.22
CA ALA A 28 8.37 9.86 13.83
C ALA A 28 9.67 9.30 13.23
N THR A 29 10.41 10.11 12.46
CA THR A 29 11.65 9.69 11.78
C THR A 29 12.92 10.03 12.57
N ALA A 30 12.81 10.72 13.71
CA ALA A 30 13.93 11.27 14.46
C ALA A 30 14.85 12.19 13.61
N LEU A 31 14.31 12.85 12.58
CA LEU A 31 15.05 13.74 11.70
C LEU A 31 14.84 15.22 12.08
N PRO A 32 15.84 16.09 11.84
CA PRO A 32 15.63 17.53 11.92
C PRO A 32 14.51 18.00 10.99
N LYS A 33 13.66 18.94 11.43
CA LYS A 33 12.56 19.50 10.61
C LYS A 33 13.05 20.06 9.28
N THR A 34 14.23 20.62 9.23
CA THR A 34 14.87 21.16 8.01
C THR A 34 15.14 20.04 6.99
N THR A 35 15.57 18.87 7.47
CA THR A 35 15.80 17.69 6.61
C THR A 35 14.46 17.14 6.07
N VAL A 36 13.45 16.98 6.93
CA VAL A 36 12.11 16.54 6.52
C VAL A 36 11.53 17.51 5.50
N HIS A 37 11.58 18.81 5.76
CA HIS A 37 11.06 19.82 4.84
C HIS A 37 11.74 19.76 3.46
N ARG A 38 13.07 19.57 3.41
CA ARG A 38 13.80 19.46 2.16
C ARG A 38 13.42 18.22 1.36
N LEU A 39 13.23 17.07 2.03
CA LEU A 39 12.76 15.83 1.40
C LEU A 39 11.32 15.99 0.86
N LEU A 40 10.42 16.58 1.65
CA LEU A 40 9.06 16.86 1.23
C LEU A 40 8.99 17.79 0.02
N LYS A 41 9.82 18.84 -0.03
CA LYS A 41 9.92 19.74 -1.19
C LYS A 41 10.41 19.02 -2.44
N THR A 42 11.32 18.07 -2.31
CA THR A 42 11.72 17.22 -3.43
C THR A 42 10.55 16.36 -3.93
N PHE A 43 9.82 15.70 -3.03
CA PHE A 43 8.65 14.90 -3.40
C PHE A 43 7.50 15.75 -3.98
N GLU A 44 7.29 16.96 -3.46
CA GLU A 44 6.30 17.90 -3.97
C GLU A 44 6.62 18.33 -5.42
N ALA A 45 7.90 18.61 -5.73
CA ALA A 45 8.35 18.93 -7.07
C ALA A 45 8.10 17.80 -8.09
N HIS A 46 8.04 16.55 -7.63
CA HIS A 46 7.70 15.37 -8.43
C HIS A 46 6.24 14.93 -8.29
N HIS A 47 5.39 15.70 -7.63
CA HIS A 47 3.97 15.40 -7.38
C HIS A 47 3.73 14.11 -6.59
N TRP A 48 4.72 13.61 -5.84
CA TRP A 48 4.55 12.42 -4.99
C TRP A 48 3.86 12.75 -3.67
N VAL A 49 4.03 13.99 -3.21
CA VAL A 49 3.28 14.55 -2.08
C VAL A 49 2.70 15.90 -2.44
N GLU A 50 1.69 16.32 -1.71
CA GLU A 50 1.12 17.64 -1.78
C GLU A 50 0.82 18.18 -0.38
N PHE A 51 0.80 19.52 -0.26
CA PHE A 51 0.44 20.20 0.97
C PHE A 51 -1.05 20.54 0.93
N ASN A 52 -1.83 19.99 1.86
CA ASN A 52 -3.28 20.14 1.87
C ASN A 52 -3.74 21.38 2.64
N ARG A 53 -5.07 21.60 2.67
CA ARG A 53 -5.70 22.77 3.34
C ARG A 53 -5.51 22.73 4.86
N ASP A 54 -5.33 21.57 5.46
CA ASP A 54 -5.11 21.38 6.90
C ASP A 54 -3.64 21.58 7.32
N LYS A 55 -2.83 22.15 6.42
CA LYS A 55 -1.38 22.39 6.61
C LYS A 55 -0.60 21.11 6.91
N LYS A 56 -1.01 20.01 6.27
CA LYS A 56 -0.35 18.70 6.34
C LYS A 56 0.07 18.25 4.94
N TYR A 57 1.11 17.42 4.88
CA TYR A 57 1.52 16.72 3.67
C TYR A 57 0.77 15.40 3.54
N GLN A 58 0.41 15.03 2.34
CA GLN A 58 -0.22 13.75 1.98
C GLN A 58 0.35 13.24 0.66
N LEU A 59 0.16 11.93 0.38
CA LEU A 59 0.50 11.38 -0.92
C LEU A 59 -0.33 12.02 -2.03
N SER A 60 0.28 12.22 -3.19
CA SER A 60 -0.35 12.84 -4.36
C SER A 60 -0.30 11.93 -5.58
N TRP A 61 -0.90 12.36 -6.68
CA TRP A 61 -1.11 11.56 -7.90
C TRP A 61 0.18 11.04 -8.55
N GLY A 62 1.34 11.66 -8.31
CA GLY A 62 2.62 11.26 -8.91
C GLY A 62 3.08 9.85 -8.55
N VAL A 63 2.51 9.22 -7.49
CA VAL A 63 2.79 7.82 -7.16
C VAL A 63 1.97 6.83 -7.99
N LEU A 64 0.86 7.26 -8.59
CA LEU A 64 -0.07 6.39 -9.33
C LEU A 64 0.54 5.73 -10.58
N PRO A 65 1.34 6.42 -11.42
CA PRO A 65 1.94 5.79 -12.59
C PRO A 65 2.84 4.61 -12.23
N MET A 66 3.58 4.71 -11.12
CA MET A 66 4.46 3.63 -10.65
C MET A 66 3.64 2.44 -10.15
N ALA A 67 2.63 2.68 -9.33
CA ALA A 67 1.72 1.65 -8.86
C ALA A 67 1.00 0.96 -10.03
N LYS A 68 0.49 1.74 -11.00
CA LYS A 68 -0.14 1.21 -12.23
C LYS A 68 0.83 0.33 -13.01
N SER A 69 2.06 0.79 -13.25
CA SER A 69 3.08 0.03 -13.99
C SER A 69 3.34 -1.33 -13.33
N PHE A 70 3.52 -1.34 -12.01
CA PHE A 70 3.69 -2.59 -11.26
C PHE A 70 2.47 -3.51 -11.39
N LEU A 71 1.28 -3.01 -11.10
CA LEU A 71 0.05 -3.82 -11.16
C LEU A 71 -0.24 -4.35 -12.58
N THR A 72 0.08 -3.59 -13.63
CA THR A 72 -0.11 -4.02 -15.03
C THR A 72 0.91 -5.09 -15.43
N SER A 73 2.10 -5.12 -14.83
CA SER A 73 3.10 -6.17 -15.10
C SER A 73 2.75 -7.53 -14.48
N LEU A 74 1.69 -7.62 -13.68
CA LEU A 74 1.27 -8.85 -13.02
C LEU A 74 0.19 -9.58 -13.83
N ASP A 75 0.59 -10.43 -14.77
CA ASP A 75 -0.33 -11.25 -15.61
C ASP A 75 -1.31 -12.07 -14.76
N VAL A 76 -0.89 -12.50 -13.56
CA VAL A 76 -1.72 -13.26 -12.62
C VAL A 76 -3.02 -12.53 -12.26
N ARG A 77 -3.06 -11.20 -12.26
CA ARG A 77 -4.29 -10.44 -11.99
C ARG A 77 -5.34 -10.67 -13.08
N ALA A 78 -4.94 -10.53 -14.35
CA ALA A 78 -5.83 -10.75 -15.48
C ALA A 78 -6.32 -12.20 -15.56
N ILE A 79 -5.44 -13.17 -15.28
CA ILE A 79 -5.78 -14.60 -15.27
C ILE A 79 -6.73 -14.91 -14.10
N ALA A 80 -6.50 -14.36 -12.91
CA ALA A 80 -7.27 -14.67 -11.72
C ALA A 80 -8.67 -14.01 -11.71
N GLN A 81 -8.83 -12.85 -12.33
CA GLN A 81 -10.04 -12.04 -12.24
C GLN A 81 -11.33 -12.81 -12.57
N PRO A 82 -11.47 -13.56 -13.69
CA PRO A 82 -12.70 -14.28 -14.00
C PRO A 82 -13.03 -15.35 -12.94
N TYR A 83 -12.04 -16.02 -12.39
CA TYR A 83 -12.22 -17.00 -11.30
C TYR A 83 -12.65 -16.33 -10.00
N MET A 84 -12.06 -15.17 -9.68
CA MET A 84 -12.43 -14.39 -8.49
C MET A 84 -13.89 -13.93 -8.57
N VAL A 85 -14.34 -13.49 -9.75
CA VAL A 85 -15.75 -13.11 -9.97
C VAL A 85 -16.66 -14.31 -9.76
N ALA A 86 -16.36 -15.46 -10.37
CA ALA A 86 -17.15 -16.68 -10.21
C ALA A 86 -17.25 -17.13 -8.74
N ILE A 87 -16.15 -17.11 -8.00
CA ILE A 87 -16.11 -17.45 -6.57
C ILE A 87 -16.94 -16.44 -5.76
N ARG A 88 -16.82 -15.12 -6.03
CA ARG A 88 -17.62 -14.10 -5.38
C ARG A 88 -19.12 -14.35 -5.59
N ASP A 89 -19.51 -14.64 -6.83
CA ASP A 89 -20.92 -14.84 -7.20
C ASP A 89 -21.50 -16.12 -6.56
N GLN A 90 -20.70 -17.19 -6.49
CA GLN A 90 -21.10 -18.45 -5.88
C GLN A 90 -21.19 -18.34 -4.35
N LEU A 91 -20.21 -17.74 -3.71
CA LEU A 91 -20.13 -17.70 -2.25
C LEU A 91 -20.75 -16.44 -1.64
N GLN A 92 -21.07 -15.43 -2.45
CA GLN A 92 -21.56 -14.12 -1.99
C GLN A 92 -20.61 -13.49 -0.95
N GLN A 93 -19.29 -13.68 -1.14
CA GLN A 93 -18.22 -13.16 -0.29
C GLN A 93 -17.19 -12.43 -1.14
N SER A 94 -16.55 -11.41 -0.56
CA SER A 94 -15.44 -10.74 -1.22
C SER A 94 -14.23 -11.66 -1.37
N VAL A 95 -13.61 -11.62 -2.54
CA VAL A 95 -12.42 -12.41 -2.89
C VAL A 95 -11.24 -11.49 -3.04
N ASN A 96 -10.12 -11.85 -2.41
CA ASN A 96 -8.89 -11.07 -2.48
C ASN A 96 -7.75 -11.93 -3.03
N LEU A 97 -6.94 -11.36 -3.91
CA LEU A 97 -5.73 -11.98 -4.43
C LEU A 97 -4.51 -11.37 -3.74
N PHE A 98 -3.66 -12.23 -3.20
CA PHE A 98 -2.42 -11.82 -2.54
C PHE A 98 -1.20 -12.31 -3.30
N LEU A 99 -0.20 -11.44 -3.40
CA LEU A 99 1.14 -11.78 -3.86
C LEU A 99 2.04 -11.99 -2.63
N ALA A 100 2.72 -13.15 -2.54
CA ALA A 100 3.72 -13.42 -1.52
C ALA A 100 5.06 -12.78 -1.90
N GLN A 101 5.70 -12.10 -0.95
CA GLN A 101 7.00 -11.48 -1.13
C GLN A 101 7.80 -11.58 0.18
N GLY A 102 8.71 -12.55 0.26
CA GLY A 102 9.45 -12.83 1.50
C GLY A 102 8.50 -13.11 2.67
N ASP A 103 8.69 -12.41 3.78
CA ASP A 103 7.89 -12.57 5.01
C ASP A 103 6.53 -11.87 4.97
N TYR A 104 6.16 -11.29 3.82
CA TYR A 104 4.94 -10.52 3.66
C TYR A 104 4.10 -11.01 2.50
N ARG A 105 2.81 -10.65 2.53
CA ARG A 105 1.89 -10.73 1.40
C ARG A 105 1.21 -9.39 1.20
N ILE A 106 1.01 -9.00 -0.05
CA ILE A 106 0.33 -7.77 -0.44
C ILE A 106 -0.94 -8.09 -1.21
N CYS A 107 -2.04 -7.41 -0.91
CA CYS A 107 -3.27 -7.52 -1.70
C CYS A 107 -3.08 -6.79 -3.03
N ILE A 108 -3.16 -7.54 -4.14
CA ILE A 108 -2.95 -7.00 -5.50
C ILE A 108 -4.24 -6.93 -6.32
N GLU A 109 -5.30 -7.64 -5.92
CA GLU A 109 -6.61 -7.57 -6.56
C GLU A 109 -7.72 -7.90 -5.57
N ARG A 110 -8.90 -7.33 -5.80
CA ARG A 110 -10.10 -7.56 -5.00
C ARG A 110 -11.36 -7.54 -5.85
N VAL A 111 -12.22 -8.50 -5.64
CA VAL A 111 -13.60 -8.51 -6.12
C VAL A 111 -14.53 -8.43 -4.91
N ALA A 112 -15.19 -7.29 -4.73
CA ALA A 112 -16.07 -7.05 -3.59
C ALA A 112 -17.43 -7.77 -3.75
N ALA A 113 -18.00 -8.24 -2.64
CA ALA A 113 -19.40 -8.66 -2.57
C ALA A 113 -20.29 -7.46 -2.22
N ASP A 114 -21.58 -7.53 -2.56
CA ASP A 114 -22.56 -6.46 -2.29
C ASP A 114 -23.03 -6.40 -0.82
N LYS A 115 -22.31 -7.04 0.08
CA LYS A 115 -22.63 -7.04 1.52
C LYS A 115 -21.76 -6.05 2.28
N PRO A 116 -22.30 -5.33 3.28
CA PRO A 116 -21.49 -4.47 4.13
C PRO A 116 -20.48 -5.33 4.90
N LEU A 117 -19.20 -5.10 4.62
CA LEU A 117 -18.09 -5.90 5.15
C LEU A 117 -17.54 -5.32 6.44
N ARG A 118 -17.29 -6.22 7.41
CA ARG A 118 -16.54 -5.89 8.64
C ARG A 118 -15.01 -5.76 8.40
N ASN A 119 -14.48 -6.34 7.32
CA ASN A 119 -13.05 -6.26 6.97
C ASN A 119 -12.90 -5.83 5.51
N ASP A 120 -12.60 -4.55 5.30
CA ASP A 120 -12.36 -3.96 3.99
C ASP A 120 -10.87 -4.03 3.64
N ILE A 121 -10.41 -5.19 3.16
CA ILE A 121 -9.05 -5.34 2.65
C ILE A 121 -8.93 -4.54 1.36
N LYS A 122 -8.03 -3.58 1.32
CA LYS A 122 -7.78 -2.73 0.15
C LYS A 122 -6.58 -3.25 -0.64
N ILE A 123 -6.59 -3.02 -1.95
CA ILE A 123 -5.41 -3.23 -2.80
C ILE A 123 -4.26 -2.38 -2.23
N GLY A 124 -3.06 -2.97 -2.16
CA GLY A 124 -1.89 -2.36 -1.54
C GLY A 124 -1.72 -2.69 -0.05
N THR A 125 -2.73 -3.26 0.64
CA THR A 125 -2.56 -3.63 2.06
C THR A 125 -1.57 -4.77 2.21
N VAL A 126 -0.58 -4.57 3.10
CA VAL A 126 0.49 -5.53 3.40
C VAL A 126 0.21 -6.23 4.72
N TYR A 127 0.40 -7.54 4.74
CA TYR A 127 0.29 -8.38 5.95
C TYR A 127 1.52 -9.28 6.10
N PRO A 128 1.90 -9.66 7.33
CA PRO A 128 2.80 -10.78 7.54
C PRO A 128 2.25 -12.04 6.85
N ILE A 129 3.12 -12.81 6.19
CA ILE A 129 2.70 -13.89 5.28
C ILE A 129 1.83 -14.94 5.98
N PHE A 130 2.15 -15.32 7.21
CA PHE A 130 1.45 -16.37 7.97
C PHE A 130 0.33 -15.87 8.88
N LYS A 131 -0.03 -14.58 8.87
CA LYS A 131 -1.05 -14.02 9.75
C LYS A 131 -2.47 -14.27 9.21
N GLY A 132 -3.39 -14.74 10.09
CA GLY A 132 -4.83 -14.87 9.81
C GLY A 132 -5.16 -16.03 8.85
N ALA A 133 -6.42 -16.08 8.35
CA ALA A 133 -6.93 -17.18 7.53
C ALA A 133 -6.10 -17.39 6.23
N ALA A 134 -5.82 -16.32 5.49
CA ALA A 134 -4.98 -16.42 4.30
C ALA A 134 -3.55 -16.87 4.64
N GLY A 135 -3.03 -16.50 5.81
CA GLY A 135 -1.71 -16.96 6.27
C GLY A 135 -1.63 -18.46 6.49
N LYS A 136 -2.72 -19.11 6.90
CA LYS A 136 -2.78 -20.58 7.02
C LYS A 136 -2.66 -21.26 5.66
N ILE A 137 -3.25 -20.67 4.62
CA ILE A 137 -3.12 -21.17 3.24
C ILE A 137 -1.66 -21.05 2.78
N PHE A 138 -1.03 -19.88 2.96
CA PHE A 138 0.39 -19.71 2.61
C PHE A 138 1.29 -20.68 3.37
N GLY A 139 1.05 -20.90 4.68
CA GLY A 139 1.80 -21.87 5.47
C GLY A 139 1.65 -23.31 4.99
N ALA A 140 0.50 -23.68 4.43
CA ALA A 140 0.27 -25.02 3.88
C ALA A 140 1.00 -25.27 2.54
N TYR A 141 1.34 -24.22 1.79
CA TYR A 141 1.95 -24.35 0.45
C TYR A 141 3.42 -23.90 0.39
N LEU A 142 3.88 -23.08 1.33
CA LEU A 142 5.23 -22.52 1.35
C LEU A 142 6.09 -23.03 2.52
N GLY A 143 5.48 -23.79 3.45
CA GLY A 143 6.14 -24.34 4.65
C GLY A 143 6.84 -25.65 4.41
#